data_4e91fbc85327ea8448bc919a090dbad4
#
_entry.id   4e91fbc85327ea8448bc919a090dbad4
#
_cell.length_a   1.000
_cell.length_b   1.000
_cell.length_c   1.000
_cell.angle_alpha   90.00
_cell.angle_beta   90.00
_cell.angle_gamma   90.00
#
_symmetry.space_group_name_H-M   'P 1'
#
loop_
_entity.id
_entity.type
_entity.pdbx_description
1 polymer ?
#
loop_
_entity_poly.entity_id
_entity_poly.type
_entity_poly.pdbx_seq_one_letter_code
_entity_poly.pdbx_strand_id
1 'polypeptide(L)'
;MKKKFYSKENLHFLMYDVHHTEALFEYDYFSAHDRSSVDLFLDATEDVSATHLLPLFTEMDRNEPQLVDGRIRVHPKMKEILGIMGEGGWISSSASESVGGSQLPVTVMMMSSFIMGCANYSVTAFPYLTMGAAHLIESFASEKQKQNYLPKMFSGAWQGTMALTEPGAGSSLSDLATTATPTNDEYYLIKGHKIFISCGDHDAVENVVHLMLARIEGAPLGTKGISMFIVPRARINENDTLVANDVLTGGVFHKMGYKGAPIAHLIMGEKGDCRGYLVGEANKGLSYMFQMMNEARISVGLHATSISTAAYYAALQYTRERSQGRPITEKNPEKPQIPIINHADVRRMLLFQK
;
A
#
# COMPACT_ATOMS: atom_id res chain seq x y z
N MET A 1 10.11 27.51 7.39
CA MET A 1 10.08 26.97 6.00
C MET A 1 9.46 25.57 6.04
N LYS A 2 8.49 25.24 5.15
CA LYS A 2 8.00 23.85 5.01
C LYS A 2 9.19 22.94 4.69
N LYS A 3 9.29 21.79 5.36
CA LYS A 3 10.37 20.81 5.14
C LYS A 3 10.20 20.23 3.73
N LYS A 4 11.19 20.44 2.86
CA LYS A 4 11.16 19.89 1.49
C LYS A 4 11.48 18.40 1.56
N PHE A 5 10.63 17.53 0.99
CA PHE A 5 10.80 16.09 0.98
C PHE A 5 10.83 15.50 -0.43
N TYR A 6 10.46 16.28 -1.45
CA TYR A 6 10.62 15.96 -2.88
C TYR A 6 10.73 17.25 -3.71
N SER A 7 10.86 17.19 -5.04
CA SER A 7 10.83 18.34 -5.95
C SER A 7 9.62 18.24 -6.87
N LYS A 8 8.67 19.15 -6.68
CA LYS A 8 7.51 19.29 -7.56
C LYS A 8 7.92 19.64 -9.00
N GLU A 9 8.90 20.54 -9.14
CA GLU A 9 9.40 20.96 -10.45
C GLU A 9 9.98 19.79 -11.24
N ASN A 10 10.77 18.92 -10.57
CA ASN A 10 11.35 17.74 -11.20
C ASN A 10 10.29 16.70 -11.55
N LEU A 11 9.27 16.54 -10.68
CA LEU A 11 8.14 15.64 -10.93
C LEU A 11 7.36 16.08 -12.18
N HIS A 12 7.00 17.35 -12.26
CA HIS A 12 6.29 17.92 -13.42
C HIS A 12 7.12 17.79 -14.71
N PHE A 13 8.43 18.10 -14.65
CA PHE A 13 9.34 17.89 -15.78
C PHE A 13 9.34 16.44 -16.27
N LEU A 14 9.44 15.48 -15.36
CA LEU A 14 9.39 14.05 -15.73
C LEU A 14 8.04 13.66 -16.34
N MET A 15 6.94 14.11 -15.74
CA MET A 15 5.59 13.76 -16.21
C MET A 15 5.29 14.36 -17.59
N TYR A 16 5.55 15.64 -17.79
CA TYR A 16 5.05 16.37 -18.94
C TYR A 16 6.09 16.51 -20.05
N ASP A 17 7.34 16.84 -19.70
CA ASP A 17 8.37 17.08 -20.72
C ASP A 17 9.09 15.79 -21.15
N VAL A 18 9.22 14.79 -20.25
CA VAL A 18 9.92 13.54 -20.56
C VAL A 18 8.95 12.43 -20.98
N HIS A 19 7.89 12.20 -20.19
CA HIS A 19 6.95 11.09 -20.41
C HIS A 19 5.69 11.48 -21.19
N HIS A 20 5.49 12.77 -21.47
CA HIS A 20 4.33 13.26 -22.22
C HIS A 20 3.01 12.71 -21.72
N THR A 21 2.80 12.71 -20.40
CA THR A 21 1.63 12.11 -19.74
C THR A 21 0.31 12.65 -20.28
N GLU A 22 0.30 13.88 -20.81
CA GLU A 22 -0.87 14.51 -21.41
C GLU A 22 -1.41 13.73 -22.62
N ALA A 23 -0.57 12.99 -23.35
CA ALA A 23 -1.01 12.13 -24.45
C ALA A 23 -1.98 11.02 -24.02
N LEU A 24 -1.99 10.66 -22.74
CA LEU A 24 -2.95 9.68 -22.20
C LEU A 24 -4.38 10.22 -22.21
N PHE A 25 -4.58 11.53 -22.10
CA PHE A 25 -5.91 12.16 -22.07
C PHE A 25 -6.60 12.20 -23.44
N GLU A 26 -5.87 11.87 -24.51
CA GLU A 26 -6.43 11.70 -25.86
C GLU A 26 -7.19 10.40 -26.04
N TYR A 27 -7.01 9.41 -25.12
CA TYR A 27 -7.78 8.17 -25.13
C TYR A 27 -9.14 8.36 -24.47
N ASP A 28 -10.19 7.83 -25.07
CA ASP A 28 -11.58 7.95 -24.56
C ASP A 28 -11.71 7.58 -23.08
N TYR A 29 -10.99 6.54 -22.66
CA TYR A 29 -11.02 6.07 -21.27
C TYR A 29 -10.52 7.12 -20.26
N PHE A 30 -9.63 8.01 -20.65
CA PHE A 30 -9.06 9.05 -19.79
C PHE A 30 -9.51 10.47 -20.15
N SER A 31 -10.43 10.61 -21.10
CA SER A 31 -10.85 11.92 -21.66
C SER A 31 -11.54 12.86 -20.66
N ALA A 32 -11.97 12.35 -19.51
CA ALA A 32 -12.47 13.17 -18.40
C ALA A 32 -11.37 13.95 -17.66
N HIS A 33 -10.10 13.69 -17.96
CA HIS A 33 -8.94 14.29 -17.30
C HIS A 33 -8.18 15.22 -18.25
N ASP A 34 -7.52 16.19 -17.65
CA ASP A 34 -6.59 17.09 -18.30
C ASP A 34 -5.42 17.40 -17.35
N ARG A 35 -4.44 18.16 -17.83
CA ARG A 35 -3.30 18.57 -17.01
C ARG A 35 -3.74 19.33 -15.76
N SER A 36 -4.75 20.19 -15.85
CA SER A 36 -5.20 21.01 -14.73
C SER A 36 -5.80 20.17 -13.62
N SER A 37 -6.65 19.19 -13.96
CA SER A 37 -7.25 18.25 -13.00
C SER A 37 -6.20 17.35 -12.35
N VAL A 38 -5.20 16.89 -13.10
CA VAL A 38 -4.09 16.10 -12.59
C VAL A 38 -3.20 16.92 -11.66
N ASP A 39 -2.84 18.14 -12.03
CA ASP A 39 -2.04 19.03 -11.18
C ASP A 39 -2.77 19.33 -9.87
N LEU A 40 -4.09 19.56 -9.91
CA LEU A 40 -4.90 19.77 -8.71
C LEU A 40 -4.89 18.53 -7.78
N PHE A 41 -5.02 17.32 -8.34
CA PHE A 41 -4.94 16.07 -7.59
C PHE A 41 -3.57 15.88 -6.93
N LEU A 42 -2.48 16.18 -7.64
CA LEU A 42 -1.12 16.08 -7.10
C LEU A 42 -0.85 17.16 -6.05
N ASP A 43 -1.39 18.36 -6.19
CA ASP A 43 -1.30 19.43 -5.21
C ASP A 43 -2.04 19.07 -3.92
N ALA A 44 -3.24 18.52 -4.03
CA ALA A 44 -3.98 17.99 -2.89
C ALA A 44 -3.19 16.84 -2.21
N THR A 45 -2.53 15.99 -3.00
CA THR A 45 -1.65 14.92 -2.48
C THR A 45 -0.47 15.48 -1.69
N GLU A 46 0.18 16.54 -2.19
CA GLU A 46 1.26 17.22 -1.47
C GLU A 46 0.77 17.82 -0.15
N ASP A 47 -0.37 18.49 -0.15
CA ASP A 47 -0.93 19.12 1.05
C ASP A 47 -1.30 18.09 2.12
N VAL A 48 -1.97 17.00 1.76
CA VAL A 48 -2.27 15.88 2.68
C VAL A 48 -0.98 15.26 3.20
N SER A 49 -0.01 15.04 2.32
CA SER A 49 1.29 14.45 2.68
C SER A 49 2.06 15.33 3.68
N ALA A 50 2.11 16.64 3.44
CA ALA A 50 2.82 17.58 4.30
C ALA A 50 2.12 17.80 5.65
N THR A 51 0.78 17.74 5.68
CA THR A 51 -0.04 18.07 6.85
C THR A 51 -0.29 16.85 7.74
N HIS A 52 -0.59 15.68 7.15
CA HIS A 52 -1.04 14.51 7.89
C HIS A 52 -0.01 13.36 7.94
N LEU A 53 0.87 13.22 6.91
CA LEU A 53 1.77 12.06 6.83
C LEU A 53 3.17 12.37 7.38
N LEU A 54 3.79 13.42 6.88
CA LEU A 54 5.17 13.79 7.23
C LEU A 54 5.38 14.03 8.73
N PRO A 55 4.47 14.70 9.46
CA PRO A 55 4.65 14.92 10.89
C PRO A 55 4.68 13.64 11.72
N LEU A 56 4.02 12.58 11.26
CA LEU A 56 3.90 11.30 11.97
C LEU A 56 5.05 10.33 11.70
N PHE A 57 5.92 10.61 10.71
CA PHE A 57 6.95 9.69 10.25
C PHE A 57 7.82 9.14 11.40
N THR A 58 8.38 10.04 12.22
CA THR A 58 9.27 9.65 13.33
C THR A 58 8.53 8.93 14.45
N GLU A 59 7.30 9.37 14.76
CA GLU A 59 6.50 8.79 15.83
C GLU A 59 6.08 7.34 15.46
N MET A 60 5.62 7.14 14.25
CA MET A 60 5.22 5.81 13.74
C MET A 60 6.40 4.84 13.64
N ASP A 61 7.61 5.33 13.34
CA ASP A 61 8.81 4.48 13.32
C ASP A 61 9.25 4.06 14.73
N ARG A 62 9.06 4.92 15.74
CA ARG A 62 9.41 4.63 17.14
C ARG A 62 8.37 3.80 17.88
N ASN A 63 7.11 3.90 17.49
CA ASN A 63 5.98 3.21 18.12
C ASN A 63 5.39 2.20 17.13
N GLU A 64 6.01 1.02 17.08
CA GLU A 64 5.59 -0.05 16.17
C GLU A 64 4.21 -0.61 16.55
N PRO A 65 3.41 -1.06 15.55
CA PRO A 65 2.17 -1.78 15.79
C PRO A 65 2.35 -2.97 16.73
N GLN A 66 1.40 -3.20 17.62
CA GLN A 66 1.45 -4.26 18.61
C GLN A 66 0.16 -5.08 18.59
N LEU A 67 0.28 -6.38 18.81
CA LEU A 67 -0.87 -7.27 19.00
C LEU A 67 -1.40 -7.13 20.42
N VAL A 68 -2.64 -6.66 20.57
CA VAL A 68 -3.32 -6.48 21.86
C VAL A 68 -4.72 -7.05 21.74
N ASP A 69 -5.09 -7.97 22.63
CA ASP A 69 -6.41 -8.60 22.68
C ASP A 69 -6.86 -9.20 21.32
N GLY A 70 -5.93 -9.85 20.61
CA GLY A 70 -6.20 -10.51 19.32
C GLY A 70 -6.38 -9.56 18.13
N ARG A 71 -6.05 -8.26 18.29
CA ARG A 71 -6.07 -7.28 17.21
C ARG A 71 -4.80 -6.41 17.21
N ILE A 72 -4.32 -6.05 16.03
CA ILE A 72 -3.13 -5.19 15.93
C ILE A 72 -3.55 -3.74 16.14
N ARG A 73 -2.92 -3.08 17.12
CA ARG A 73 -3.03 -1.66 17.38
C ARG A 73 -2.02 -0.91 16.53
N VAL A 74 -2.51 -0.01 15.68
CA VAL A 74 -1.68 0.89 14.87
C VAL A 74 -1.72 2.31 15.45
N HIS A 75 -0.97 3.24 14.84
CA HIS A 75 -0.98 4.63 15.27
C HIS A 75 -2.40 5.21 15.27
N PRO A 76 -2.85 5.90 16.35
CA PRO A 76 -4.25 6.35 16.51
C PRO A 76 -4.77 7.24 15.37
N LYS A 77 -3.89 8.00 14.72
CA LYS A 77 -4.22 8.85 13.57
C LYS A 77 -4.54 8.09 12.29
N MET A 78 -4.24 6.78 12.21
CA MET A 78 -4.45 6.02 10.97
C MET A 78 -5.93 5.97 10.55
N LYS A 79 -6.86 5.90 11.49
CA LYS A 79 -8.29 5.92 11.17
C LYS A 79 -8.71 7.22 10.47
N GLU A 80 -8.26 8.37 10.99
CA GLU A 80 -8.50 9.69 10.40
C GLU A 80 -7.88 9.78 8.99
N ILE A 81 -6.62 9.35 8.85
CA ILE A 81 -5.90 9.39 7.58
C ILE A 81 -6.58 8.53 6.51
N LEU A 82 -7.01 7.31 6.85
CA LEU A 82 -7.72 6.43 5.92
C LEU A 82 -9.05 7.04 5.48
N GLY A 83 -9.78 7.70 6.39
CA GLY A 83 -10.98 8.45 6.06
C GLY A 83 -10.69 9.58 5.05
N ILE A 84 -9.67 10.41 5.32
CA ILE A 84 -9.24 11.49 4.41
C ILE A 84 -8.90 10.90 3.02
N MET A 85 -8.18 9.78 2.97
CA MET A 85 -7.78 9.15 1.71
C MET A 85 -8.96 8.55 0.95
N GLY A 86 -9.96 8.01 1.66
CA GLY A 86 -11.20 7.53 1.04
C GLY A 86 -12.04 8.68 0.51
N GLU A 87 -12.32 9.69 1.33
CA GLU A 87 -13.13 10.86 0.96
C GLU A 87 -12.48 11.67 -0.19
N GLY A 88 -11.16 11.77 -0.20
CA GLY A 88 -10.40 12.45 -1.27
C GLY A 88 -10.19 11.61 -2.53
N GLY A 89 -10.68 10.38 -2.58
CA GLY A 89 -10.65 9.52 -3.77
C GLY A 89 -9.29 8.89 -4.07
N TRP A 90 -8.29 8.96 -3.18
CA TRP A 90 -6.98 8.35 -3.44
C TRP A 90 -7.03 6.83 -3.55
N ILE A 91 -7.90 6.17 -2.76
CA ILE A 91 -8.01 4.70 -2.76
C ILE A 91 -8.70 4.18 -4.04
N SER A 92 -9.60 4.97 -4.63
CA SER A 92 -10.35 4.62 -5.86
C SER A 92 -9.82 5.32 -7.11
N SER A 93 -8.70 6.03 -7.02
CA SER A 93 -8.25 6.98 -8.05
C SER A 93 -8.12 6.37 -9.45
N SER A 94 -7.64 5.14 -9.58
CA SER A 94 -7.45 4.44 -10.86
C SER A 94 -8.53 3.40 -11.17
N ALA A 95 -9.49 3.16 -10.27
CA ALA A 95 -10.64 2.29 -10.54
C ALA A 95 -11.59 2.95 -11.55
N SER A 96 -12.40 2.14 -12.26
CA SER A 96 -13.34 2.66 -13.24
C SER A 96 -14.48 3.46 -12.60
N GLU A 97 -15.06 4.40 -13.35
CA GLU A 97 -16.25 5.16 -12.92
C GLU A 97 -17.43 4.24 -12.60
N SER A 98 -17.55 3.12 -13.32
CA SER A 98 -18.64 2.15 -13.12
C SER A 98 -18.71 1.54 -11.73
N VAL A 99 -17.58 1.57 -10.99
CA VAL A 99 -17.49 1.10 -9.60
C VAL A 99 -17.23 2.24 -8.60
N GLY A 100 -17.31 3.48 -9.04
CA GLY A 100 -17.11 4.66 -8.20
C GLY A 100 -15.67 5.17 -8.13
N GLY A 101 -14.83 4.81 -9.09
CA GLY A 101 -13.46 5.32 -9.23
C GLY A 101 -13.39 6.60 -10.09
N SER A 102 -12.20 7.15 -10.21
CA SER A 102 -11.94 8.37 -11.00
C SER A 102 -11.26 8.09 -12.34
N GLN A 103 -10.96 6.86 -12.70
CA GLN A 103 -10.25 6.46 -13.93
C GLN A 103 -8.95 7.25 -14.20
N LEU A 104 -8.25 7.68 -13.14
CA LEU A 104 -6.96 8.33 -13.34
C LEU A 104 -5.94 7.36 -13.96
N PRO A 105 -5.11 7.83 -14.90
CA PRO A 105 -4.02 7.01 -15.41
C PRO A 105 -3.13 6.48 -14.28
N VAL A 106 -2.72 5.21 -14.39
CA VAL A 106 -1.85 4.57 -13.39
C VAL A 106 -0.56 5.37 -13.15
N THR A 107 -0.04 6.04 -14.18
CA THR A 107 1.10 6.95 -14.05
C THR A 107 0.84 8.07 -13.04
N VAL A 108 -0.33 8.70 -13.10
CA VAL A 108 -0.71 9.79 -12.16
C VAL A 108 -0.88 9.25 -10.74
N MET A 109 -1.57 8.12 -10.59
CA MET A 109 -1.71 7.43 -9.31
C MET A 109 -0.35 7.07 -8.70
N MET A 110 0.59 6.57 -9.51
CA MET A 110 1.95 6.27 -9.07
C MET A 110 2.72 7.52 -8.63
N MET A 111 2.54 8.67 -9.30
CA MET A 111 3.17 9.93 -8.87
C MET A 111 2.58 10.43 -7.54
N SER A 112 1.28 10.31 -7.34
CA SER A 112 0.64 10.56 -6.05
C SER A 112 1.23 9.65 -4.95
N SER A 113 1.34 8.35 -5.21
CA SER A 113 1.98 7.39 -4.30
C SER A 113 3.46 7.73 -4.00
N PHE A 114 4.20 8.24 -4.99
CA PHE A 114 5.56 8.72 -4.81
C PHE A 114 5.62 9.91 -3.82
N ILE A 115 4.76 10.91 -3.97
CA ILE A 115 4.70 12.08 -3.07
C ILE A 115 4.41 11.62 -1.63
N MET A 116 3.39 10.78 -1.44
CA MET A 116 3.03 10.22 -0.14
C MET A 116 4.18 9.40 0.46
N GLY A 117 4.83 8.57 -0.37
CA GLY A 117 5.97 7.74 0.03
C GLY A 117 7.18 8.56 0.49
N CYS A 118 7.44 9.72 -0.14
CA CYS A 118 8.47 10.66 0.30
C CYS A 118 8.15 11.29 1.66
N ALA A 119 6.86 11.45 1.98
CA ALA A 119 6.43 12.00 3.27
C ALA A 119 6.46 10.94 4.39
N ASN A 120 5.81 9.80 4.16
CA ASN A 120 5.75 8.69 5.13
C ASN A 120 5.36 7.38 4.46
N TYR A 121 6.34 6.57 4.09
CA TYR A 121 6.11 5.31 3.41
C TYR A 121 5.25 4.32 4.22
N SER A 122 5.33 4.32 5.55
CA SER A 122 4.51 3.41 6.38
C SER A 122 3.01 3.63 6.17
N VAL A 123 2.59 4.87 5.96
CA VAL A 123 1.17 5.20 5.73
C VAL A 123 0.72 4.74 4.34
N THR A 124 1.56 4.86 3.31
CA THR A 124 1.17 4.55 1.93
C THR A 124 0.79 3.09 1.72
N ALA A 125 1.28 2.17 2.55
CA ALA A 125 0.96 0.75 2.45
C ALA A 125 -0.54 0.46 2.58
N PHE A 126 -1.23 1.17 3.45
CA PHE A 126 -2.64 0.89 3.74
C PHE A 126 -3.54 1.16 2.52
N PRO A 127 -3.61 2.40 1.98
CA PRO A 127 -4.43 2.67 0.80
C PRO A 127 -3.96 1.89 -0.43
N TYR A 128 -2.65 1.73 -0.61
CA TYR A 128 -2.11 1.05 -1.78
C TYR A 128 -2.50 -0.44 -1.84
N LEU A 129 -2.41 -1.17 -0.72
CA LEU A 129 -2.85 -2.56 -0.66
C LEU A 129 -4.36 -2.68 -0.84
N THR A 130 -5.13 -1.73 -0.31
CA THR A 130 -6.59 -1.67 -0.50
C THR A 130 -6.94 -1.49 -1.97
N MET A 131 -6.29 -0.56 -2.65
CA MET A 131 -6.47 -0.31 -4.08
C MET A 131 -6.14 -1.55 -4.92
N GLY A 132 -4.99 -2.19 -4.68
CA GLY A 132 -4.61 -3.40 -5.41
C GLY A 132 -5.59 -4.56 -5.19
N ALA A 133 -6.09 -4.75 -3.97
CA ALA A 133 -7.12 -5.74 -3.68
C ALA A 133 -8.46 -5.38 -4.36
N ALA A 134 -8.81 -4.10 -4.38
CA ALA A 134 -10.02 -3.60 -5.04
C ALA A 134 -9.95 -3.82 -6.57
N HIS A 135 -8.81 -3.59 -7.21
CA HIS A 135 -8.62 -3.88 -8.65
C HIS A 135 -8.83 -5.36 -8.99
N LEU A 136 -8.41 -6.29 -8.12
CA LEU A 136 -8.71 -7.71 -8.33
C LEU A 136 -10.21 -8.00 -8.22
N ILE A 137 -10.89 -7.38 -7.27
CA ILE A 137 -12.35 -7.51 -7.12
C ILE A 137 -13.05 -6.91 -8.34
N GLU A 138 -12.68 -5.72 -8.76
CA GLU A 138 -13.22 -5.05 -9.95
C GLU A 138 -13.08 -5.92 -11.20
N SER A 139 -11.90 -6.51 -11.41
CA SER A 139 -11.58 -7.25 -12.63
C SER A 139 -12.21 -8.64 -12.70
N PHE A 140 -12.33 -9.34 -11.57
CA PHE A 140 -12.61 -10.77 -11.59
C PHE A 140 -13.78 -11.21 -10.72
N ALA A 141 -14.27 -10.37 -9.80
CA ALA A 141 -15.35 -10.75 -8.90
C ALA A 141 -16.74 -10.59 -9.55
N SER A 142 -17.73 -11.29 -8.98
CA SER A 142 -19.13 -11.11 -9.38
C SER A 142 -19.66 -9.73 -9.01
N GLU A 143 -20.71 -9.27 -9.68
CA GLU A 143 -21.35 -7.98 -9.37
C GLU A 143 -21.79 -7.87 -7.90
N LYS A 144 -22.32 -8.98 -7.32
CA LYS A 144 -22.66 -9.06 -5.89
C LYS A 144 -21.44 -8.82 -5.00
N GLN A 145 -20.28 -9.40 -5.35
CA GLN A 145 -19.04 -9.19 -4.60
C GLN A 145 -18.53 -7.75 -4.76
N LYS A 146 -18.55 -7.18 -5.96
CA LYS A 146 -18.19 -5.76 -6.18
C LYS A 146 -19.03 -4.82 -5.32
N GLN A 147 -20.35 -4.99 -5.33
CA GLN A 147 -21.28 -4.19 -4.53
C GLN A 147 -21.04 -4.33 -3.02
N ASN A 148 -20.71 -5.52 -2.54
CA ASN A 148 -20.49 -5.79 -1.13
C ASN A 148 -19.18 -5.22 -0.58
N TYR A 149 -18.12 -5.16 -1.40
CA TYR A 149 -16.77 -4.86 -0.91
C TYR A 149 -16.23 -3.51 -1.37
N LEU A 150 -16.37 -3.14 -2.65
CA LEU A 150 -15.71 -1.97 -3.21
C LEU A 150 -16.10 -0.65 -2.53
N PRO A 151 -17.38 -0.34 -2.27
CA PRO A 151 -17.75 0.95 -1.66
C PRO A 151 -17.10 1.16 -0.29
N LYS A 152 -17.04 0.12 0.53
CA LYS A 152 -16.43 0.18 1.87
C LYS A 152 -14.90 0.23 1.81
N MET A 153 -14.29 -0.40 0.82
CA MET A 153 -12.85 -0.33 0.59
C MET A 153 -12.46 1.06 0.06
N PHE A 154 -13.19 1.61 -0.89
CA PHE A 154 -12.92 2.93 -1.46
C PHE A 154 -13.10 4.07 -0.47
N SER A 155 -14.05 3.95 0.46
CA SER A 155 -14.24 4.94 1.54
C SER A 155 -13.17 4.90 2.64
N GLY A 156 -12.22 3.94 2.59
CA GLY A 156 -11.22 3.75 3.63
C GLY A 156 -11.75 3.09 4.92
N ALA A 157 -13.03 2.72 4.97
CA ALA A 157 -13.63 2.03 6.13
C ALA A 157 -13.14 0.58 6.25
N TRP A 158 -12.81 -0.08 5.13
CA TRP A 158 -12.29 -1.43 5.08
C TRP A 158 -10.93 -1.49 4.40
N GLN A 159 -10.01 -2.28 4.99
CA GLN A 159 -8.69 -2.53 4.45
C GLN A 159 -8.73 -3.70 3.47
N GLY A 160 -8.11 -3.55 2.30
CA GLY A 160 -7.80 -4.65 1.40
C GLY A 160 -6.37 -5.17 1.60
N THR A 161 -6.16 -6.47 1.42
CA THR A 161 -4.83 -7.09 1.48
C THR A 161 -4.68 -8.20 0.46
N MET A 162 -3.41 -8.58 0.21
CA MET A 162 -3.04 -9.77 -0.55
C MET A 162 -2.45 -10.81 0.41
N ALA A 163 -3.00 -12.02 0.44
CA ALA A 163 -2.59 -13.08 1.37
C ALA A 163 -2.13 -14.34 0.61
N LEU A 164 -0.82 -14.41 0.28
CA LEU A 164 -0.21 -15.50 -0.46
C LEU A 164 0.65 -16.39 0.42
N THR A 165 1.67 -15.79 1.06
CA THR A 165 2.78 -16.47 1.72
C THR A 165 2.33 -17.28 2.93
N GLU A 166 2.86 -18.48 3.03
CA GLU A 166 2.64 -19.41 4.14
C GLU A 166 3.98 -19.78 4.82
N PRO A 167 3.98 -20.36 6.03
CA PRO A 167 5.22 -20.79 6.68
C PRO A 167 6.10 -21.69 5.82
N GLY A 168 5.51 -22.55 4.99
CA GLY A 168 6.21 -23.47 4.09
C GLY A 168 6.25 -23.06 2.63
N ALA A 169 5.59 -21.97 2.22
CA ALA A 169 5.43 -21.61 0.82
C ALA A 169 5.48 -20.07 0.63
N GLY A 170 6.59 -19.58 0.10
CA GLY A 170 6.77 -18.17 -0.27
C GLY A 170 7.05 -18.05 -1.76
N SER A 171 8.32 -18.22 -2.19
CA SER A 171 8.68 -18.24 -3.60
C SER A 171 8.11 -19.48 -4.33
N SER A 172 8.00 -20.62 -3.63
CA SER A 172 7.40 -21.85 -4.13
C SER A 172 5.92 -21.93 -3.78
N LEU A 173 5.06 -21.20 -4.49
CA LEU A 173 3.61 -21.23 -4.28
C LEU A 173 2.97 -22.56 -4.71
N SER A 174 3.70 -23.44 -5.41
CA SER A 174 3.26 -24.80 -5.72
C SER A 174 2.92 -25.63 -4.48
N ASP A 175 3.61 -25.33 -3.37
CA ASP A 175 3.53 -26.05 -2.10
C ASP A 175 2.55 -25.42 -1.10
N LEU A 176 1.68 -24.53 -1.59
CA LEU A 176 0.64 -23.88 -0.81
C LEU A 176 -0.26 -24.92 -0.14
N ALA A 177 -0.38 -24.82 1.19
CA ALA A 177 -1.06 -25.77 2.06
C ALA A 177 -2.45 -25.32 2.53
N THR A 178 -2.78 -24.00 2.41
CA THR A 178 -4.12 -23.50 2.71
C THR A 178 -5.15 -24.17 1.84
N THR A 179 -6.19 -24.77 2.44
CA THR A 179 -7.26 -25.50 1.76
C THR A 179 -8.54 -24.68 1.71
N ALA A 180 -9.36 -25.00 0.72
CA ALA A 180 -10.73 -24.50 0.54
C ALA A 180 -11.66 -25.69 0.33
N THR A 181 -12.43 -26.07 1.35
CA THR A 181 -13.38 -27.18 1.27
C THR A 181 -14.70 -26.67 0.69
N PRO A 182 -15.22 -27.25 -0.41
CA PRO A 182 -16.52 -26.86 -0.97
C PRO A 182 -17.64 -27.08 0.03
N THR A 183 -18.67 -26.23 -0.01
CA THR A 183 -19.93 -26.40 0.73
C THR A 183 -21.10 -26.49 -0.26
N ASN A 184 -22.30 -26.70 0.27
CA ASN A 184 -23.53 -26.64 -0.54
C ASN A 184 -24.01 -25.20 -0.77
N ASP A 185 -23.35 -24.22 -0.15
CA ASP A 185 -23.65 -22.80 -0.24
C ASP A 185 -22.68 -22.08 -1.20
N GLU A 186 -22.82 -20.76 -1.32
CA GLU A 186 -21.97 -19.90 -2.18
C GLU A 186 -20.55 -19.64 -1.60
N TYR A 187 -20.11 -20.38 -0.58
CA TYR A 187 -18.80 -20.19 0.05
C TYR A 187 -18.03 -21.51 0.23
N TYR A 188 -16.75 -21.37 0.48
CA TYR A 188 -15.83 -22.45 0.83
C TYR A 188 -15.38 -22.29 2.28
N LEU A 189 -15.12 -23.39 2.98
CA LEU A 189 -14.47 -23.36 4.28
C LEU A 189 -12.96 -23.30 4.10
N ILE A 190 -12.35 -22.21 4.56
CA ILE A 190 -10.92 -21.98 4.43
C ILE A 190 -10.21 -22.44 5.69
N LYS A 191 -9.11 -23.18 5.52
CA LYS A 191 -8.25 -23.60 6.64
C LYS A 191 -6.77 -23.46 6.27
N GLY A 192 -6.00 -22.76 7.12
CA GLY A 192 -4.57 -22.59 6.93
C GLY A 192 -3.99 -21.37 7.62
N HIS A 193 -2.73 -21.10 7.32
CA HIS A 193 -1.96 -19.99 7.89
C HIS A 193 -1.37 -19.13 6.78
N LYS A 194 -1.42 -17.82 6.95
CA LYS A 194 -0.74 -16.86 6.08
C LYS A 194 0.18 -15.98 6.90
N ILE A 195 1.42 -15.83 6.46
CA ILE A 195 2.43 -15.03 7.17
C ILE A 195 2.92 -13.86 6.31
N PHE A 196 3.51 -12.89 6.96
CA PHE A 196 4.04 -11.67 6.34
C PHE A 196 2.97 -10.86 5.59
N ILE A 197 1.73 -10.87 6.08
CA ILE A 197 0.62 -10.16 5.44
C ILE A 197 0.62 -8.70 5.86
N SER A 198 1.04 -7.83 4.94
CA SER A 198 1.06 -6.38 5.15
C SER A 198 -0.34 -5.85 5.39
N CYS A 199 -0.52 -5.06 6.44
CA CYS A 199 -1.82 -4.53 6.91
C CYS A 199 -2.89 -5.63 7.10
N GLY A 200 -2.46 -6.88 7.39
CA GLY A 200 -3.33 -8.05 7.48
C GLY A 200 -4.37 -7.98 8.61
N ASP A 201 -4.12 -7.22 9.64
CA ASP A 201 -5.10 -6.83 10.65
C ASP A 201 -4.66 -5.51 11.30
N HIS A 202 -5.64 -4.65 11.63
CA HIS A 202 -5.41 -3.45 12.44
C HIS A 202 -6.73 -2.82 12.89
N ASP A 203 -6.65 -2.02 13.96
CA ASP A 203 -7.80 -1.39 14.61
C ASP A 203 -8.24 -0.04 14.00
N ALA A 204 -7.54 0.45 12.97
CA ALA A 204 -7.93 1.69 12.30
C ALA A 204 -9.12 1.53 11.34
N VAL A 205 -9.55 0.30 11.04
CA VAL A 205 -10.68 -0.01 10.14
C VAL A 205 -11.70 -0.94 10.78
N GLU A 206 -12.91 -0.94 10.25
CA GLU A 206 -13.98 -1.82 10.70
C GLU A 206 -13.73 -3.28 10.32
N ASN A 207 -13.19 -3.51 9.12
CA ASN A 207 -12.96 -4.82 8.55
C ASN A 207 -11.68 -4.88 7.71
N VAL A 208 -11.14 -6.09 7.53
CA VAL A 208 -10.06 -6.37 6.60
C VAL A 208 -10.51 -7.45 5.62
N VAL A 209 -10.30 -7.22 4.34
CA VAL A 209 -10.69 -8.08 3.23
C VAL A 209 -9.44 -8.66 2.57
N HIS A 210 -9.23 -9.96 2.70
CA HIS A 210 -8.05 -10.64 2.15
C HIS A 210 -8.36 -11.25 0.79
N LEU A 211 -7.63 -10.84 -0.26
CA LEU A 211 -7.54 -11.58 -1.51
C LEU A 211 -6.52 -12.70 -1.28
N MET A 212 -7.02 -13.92 -1.10
CA MET A 212 -6.25 -15.04 -0.60
C MET A 212 -6.12 -16.15 -1.63
N LEU A 213 -4.93 -16.73 -1.75
CA LEU A 213 -4.72 -17.94 -2.51
C LEU A 213 -4.91 -19.18 -1.63
N ALA A 214 -5.72 -20.11 -2.11
CA ALA A 214 -5.96 -21.40 -1.46
C ALA A 214 -6.16 -22.50 -2.53
N ARG A 215 -6.04 -23.76 -2.12
CA ARG A 215 -6.31 -24.92 -2.96
C ARG A 215 -7.67 -25.50 -2.62
N ILE A 216 -8.54 -25.62 -3.62
CA ILE A 216 -9.81 -26.34 -3.48
C ILE A 216 -9.49 -27.81 -3.27
N GLU A 217 -10.19 -28.49 -2.35
CA GLU A 217 -10.03 -29.93 -2.14
C GLU A 217 -10.31 -30.69 -3.43
N GLY A 218 -9.40 -31.61 -3.79
CA GLY A 218 -9.45 -32.35 -5.05
C GLY A 218 -8.88 -31.61 -6.27
N ALA A 219 -8.48 -30.35 -6.15
CA ALA A 219 -7.83 -29.62 -7.24
C ALA A 219 -6.42 -30.17 -7.54
N PRO A 220 -5.90 -29.99 -8.77
CA PRO A 220 -4.55 -30.40 -9.14
C PRO A 220 -3.48 -29.88 -8.20
N LEU A 221 -2.41 -30.66 -8.00
CA LEU A 221 -1.22 -30.22 -7.28
C LEU A 221 -0.46 -29.15 -8.07
N GLY A 222 0.43 -28.41 -7.38
CA GLY A 222 1.24 -27.36 -7.97
C GLY A 222 0.44 -26.08 -8.25
N THR A 223 0.96 -25.22 -9.10
CA THR A 223 0.38 -23.90 -9.39
C THR A 223 -0.96 -23.95 -10.13
N LYS A 224 -1.23 -25.04 -10.86
CA LYS A 224 -2.45 -25.21 -11.66
C LYS A 224 -3.73 -25.45 -10.84
N GLY A 225 -3.62 -25.75 -9.54
CA GLY A 225 -4.77 -25.97 -8.67
C GLY A 225 -5.01 -24.83 -7.67
N ILE A 226 -4.38 -23.68 -7.87
CA ILE A 226 -4.51 -22.52 -6.96
C ILE A 226 -5.70 -21.66 -7.40
N SER A 227 -6.60 -21.39 -6.45
CA SER A 227 -7.77 -20.52 -6.64
C SER A 227 -7.64 -19.27 -5.77
N MET A 228 -8.35 -18.20 -6.14
CA MET A 228 -8.38 -16.94 -5.38
C MET A 228 -9.73 -16.78 -4.68
N PHE A 229 -9.68 -16.32 -3.43
CA PHE A 229 -10.84 -16.13 -2.58
C PHE A 229 -10.85 -14.76 -1.94
N ILE A 230 -12.03 -14.17 -1.78
CA ILE A 230 -12.26 -13.10 -0.82
C ILE A 230 -12.50 -13.77 0.54
N VAL A 231 -11.62 -13.49 1.51
CA VAL A 231 -11.73 -13.98 2.89
C VAL A 231 -11.74 -12.76 3.82
N PRO A 232 -12.91 -12.23 4.18
CA PRO A 232 -12.97 -11.09 5.09
C PRO A 232 -12.71 -11.53 6.55
N ARG A 233 -12.12 -10.64 7.35
CA ARG A 233 -11.97 -10.87 8.81
C ARG A 233 -13.32 -10.97 9.52
N ALA A 234 -14.28 -10.15 9.08
CA ALA A 234 -15.68 -10.24 9.47
C ALA A 234 -16.54 -10.31 8.22
N ARG A 235 -17.45 -11.27 8.15
CA ARG A 235 -18.36 -11.47 7.01
C ARG A 235 -19.65 -10.69 7.17
N ILE A 236 -20.24 -10.30 6.06
CA ILE A 236 -21.59 -9.73 6.01
C ILE A 236 -22.58 -10.87 6.21
N ASN A 237 -23.50 -10.74 7.14
CA ASN A 237 -24.58 -11.69 7.36
C ASN A 237 -25.85 -11.29 6.56
N GLU A 238 -26.90 -12.08 6.68
CA GLU A 238 -28.19 -11.87 6.01
C GLU A 238 -28.90 -10.55 6.38
N ASN A 239 -28.50 -9.93 7.49
CA ASN A 239 -29.04 -8.65 7.97
C ASN A 239 -28.11 -7.47 7.67
N ASP A 240 -27.16 -7.61 6.74
CA ASP A 240 -26.15 -6.63 6.38
C ASP A 240 -25.27 -6.16 7.57
N THR A 241 -25.10 -6.99 8.58
CA THR A 241 -24.22 -6.72 9.72
C THR A 241 -22.94 -7.57 9.67
N LEU A 242 -21.87 -7.07 10.29
CA LEU A 242 -20.60 -7.79 10.35
C LEU A 242 -20.60 -8.81 11.48
N VAL A 243 -20.27 -10.06 11.16
CA VAL A 243 -20.06 -11.14 12.11
C VAL A 243 -18.66 -11.75 11.92
N ALA A 244 -18.03 -12.23 13.00
CA ALA A 244 -16.71 -12.82 12.94
C ALA A 244 -16.64 -13.97 11.92
N ASN A 245 -15.51 -14.08 11.21
CA ASN A 245 -15.30 -15.06 10.13
C ASN A 245 -14.20 -16.09 10.43
N ASP A 246 -13.93 -16.39 11.70
CA ASP A 246 -12.89 -17.33 12.11
C ASP A 246 -11.51 -17.06 11.44
N VAL A 247 -11.17 -15.77 11.31
CA VAL A 247 -9.85 -15.28 10.94
C VAL A 247 -9.23 -14.64 12.17
N LEU A 248 -8.14 -15.24 12.65
CA LEU A 248 -7.44 -14.82 13.86
C LEU A 248 -6.09 -14.20 13.50
N THR A 249 -5.64 -13.27 14.33
CA THR A 249 -4.30 -12.69 14.23
C THR A 249 -3.39 -13.41 15.21
N GLY A 250 -2.48 -14.27 14.69
CA GLY A 250 -1.54 -15.06 15.48
C GLY A 250 -0.30 -14.29 15.91
N GLY A 251 -0.03 -13.12 15.29
CA GLY A 251 1.16 -12.32 15.62
C GLY A 251 1.35 -11.12 14.71
N VAL A 252 2.25 -10.23 15.10
CA VAL A 252 2.77 -9.12 14.30
C VAL A 252 4.29 -9.20 14.25
N PHE A 253 4.87 -9.01 13.07
CA PHE A 253 6.32 -9.11 12.88
C PHE A 253 7.01 -7.77 13.09
N HIS A 254 8.11 -7.78 13.83
CA HIS A 254 9.05 -6.66 13.92
C HIS A 254 9.85 -6.51 12.63
N LYS A 255 10.20 -5.27 12.25
CA LYS A 255 10.94 -4.95 11.04
C LYS A 255 12.08 -3.95 11.32
N MET A 256 13.10 -3.95 10.46
CA MET A 256 14.20 -2.99 10.54
C MET A 256 13.78 -1.57 10.16
N GLY A 257 12.81 -1.43 9.27
CA GLY A 257 12.23 -0.16 8.80
C GLY A 257 10.77 -0.35 8.39
N TYR A 258 10.11 0.70 7.90
CA TYR A 258 8.71 0.62 7.50
C TYR A 258 7.81 0.18 8.67
N LYS A 259 8.18 0.64 9.87
CA LYS A 259 7.70 0.08 11.13
C LYS A 259 6.26 0.43 11.41
N GLY A 260 5.76 1.59 10.95
CA GLY A 260 4.39 2.03 11.19
C GLY A 260 3.30 1.20 10.50
N ALA A 261 3.64 0.39 9.47
CA ALA A 261 2.70 -0.55 8.85
C ALA A 261 2.82 -1.93 9.49
N PRO A 262 1.72 -2.56 9.94
CA PRO A 262 1.77 -3.90 10.53
C PRO A 262 2.01 -4.98 9.47
N ILE A 263 2.73 -6.02 9.87
CA ILE A 263 2.89 -7.24 9.08
C ILE A 263 2.35 -8.39 9.93
N ALA A 264 1.23 -8.97 9.53
CA ALA A 264 0.48 -9.93 10.34
C ALA A 264 0.79 -11.39 9.99
N HIS A 265 0.61 -12.25 11.00
CA HIS A 265 0.36 -13.67 10.84
C HIS A 265 -1.14 -13.90 10.99
N LEU A 266 -1.77 -14.48 9.98
CA LEU A 266 -3.20 -14.82 9.94
C LEU A 266 -3.40 -16.31 10.08
N ILE A 267 -4.40 -16.71 10.88
CA ILE A 267 -4.81 -18.09 11.12
C ILE A 267 -6.28 -18.20 10.76
N MET A 268 -6.63 -19.10 9.86
CA MET A 268 -7.98 -19.30 9.35
C MET A 268 -8.51 -20.68 9.70
N GLY A 269 -9.78 -20.75 10.11
CA GLY A 269 -10.51 -21.99 10.26
C GLY A 269 -10.19 -22.81 11.51
N GLU A 270 -9.73 -22.18 12.59
CA GLU A 270 -9.49 -22.87 13.88
C GLU A 270 -10.78 -23.41 14.50
N LYS A 271 -11.91 -22.72 14.28
CA LYS A 271 -13.23 -23.14 14.75
C LYS A 271 -14.05 -23.84 13.66
N GLY A 272 -13.50 -23.95 12.43
CA GLY A 272 -14.15 -24.61 11.30
C GLY A 272 -15.23 -23.79 10.58
N ASP A 273 -15.32 -22.45 10.78
CA ASP A 273 -16.31 -21.59 10.11
C ASP A 273 -15.66 -20.34 9.46
N CYS A 274 -14.46 -20.51 8.89
CA CYS A 274 -13.85 -19.47 8.08
C CYS A 274 -14.37 -19.54 6.65
N ARG A 275 -15.22 -18.60 6.24
CA ARG A 275 -15.84 -18.60 4.91
C ARG A 275 -15.03 -17.76 3.93
N GLY A 276 -14.73 -18.37 2.78
CA GLY A 276 -14.09 -17.73 1.64
C GLY A 276 -14.99 -17.80 0.42
N TYR A 277 -15.01 -16.70 -0.34
CA TYR A 277 -15.85 -16.58 -1.55
C TYR A 277 -14.95 -16.63 -2.78
N LEU A 278 -15.18 -17.58 -3.68
CA LEU A 278 -14.38 -17.74 -4.88
C LEU A 278 -14.47 -16.47 -5.75
N VAL A 279 -13.31 -16.02 -6.26
CA VAL A 279 -13.20 -14.90 -7.19
C VAL A 279 -12.88 -15.45 -8.57
N GLY A 280 -13.74 -15.16 -9.54
CA GLY A 280 -13.62 -15.67 -10.91
C GLY A 280 -13.74 -17.19 -10.98
N GLU A 281 -12.89 -17.83 -11.78
CA GLU A 281 -12.89 -19.27 -12.04
C GLU A 281 -11.97 -20.02 -11.07
N ALA A 282 -12.39 -21.24 -10.69
CA ALA A 282 -11.53 -22.16 -9.94
C ALA A 282 -10.23 -22.46 -10.71
N ASN A 283 -9.13 -22.61 -9.96
CA ASN A 283 -7.79 -22.93 -10.51
C ASN A 283 -7.16 -21.82 -11.39
N LYS A 284 -7.72 -20.61 -11.38
CA LYS A 284 -7.18 -19.42 -12.08
C LYS A 284 -6.58 -18.38 -11.11
N GLY A 285 -6.59 -18.64 -9.81
CA GLY A 285 -6.25 -17.66 -8.79
C GLY A 285 -4.86 -17.06 -8.94
N LEU A 286 -3.86 -17.87 -9.34
CA LEU A 286 -2.52 -17.35 -9.51
C LEU A 286 -2.41 -16.38 -10.71
N SER A 287 -3.10 -16.64 -11.81
CA SER A 287 -3.12 -15.75 -12.98
C SER A 287 -3.78 -14.41 -12.66
N TYR A 288 -4.87 -14.43 -11.89
CA TYR A 288 -5.54 -13.21 -11.44
C TYR A 288 -4.66 -12.39 -10.50
N MET A 289 -4.02 -13.07 -9.55
CA MET A 289 -3.11 -12.43 -8.59
C MET A 289 -1.92 -11.73 -9.25
N PHE A 290 -1.47 -12.19 -10.43
CA PHE A 290 -0.38 -11.55 -11.17
C PHE A 290 -0.71 -10.12 -11.61
N GLN A 291 -1.98 -9.76 -11.82
CA GLN A 291 -2.36 -8.38 -12.11
C GLN A 291 -1.88 -7.46 -10.96
N MET A 292 -2.29 -7.74 -9.73
CA MET A 292 -1.86 -6.97 -8.56
C MET A 292 -0.34 -7.08 -8.31
N MET A 293 0.25 -8.26 -8.50
CA MET A 293 1.69 -8.45 -8.31
C MET A 293 2.53 -7.65 -9.30
N ASN A 294 2.08 -7.47 -10.53
CA ASN A 294 2.81 -6.65 -11.52
C ASN A 294 2.79 -5.17 -11.12
N GLU A 295 1.65 -4.65 -10.69
CA GLU A 295 1.54 -3.29 -10.13
C GLU A 295 2.42 -3.14 -8.88
N ALA A 296 2.39 -4.11 -7.97
CA ALA A 296 3.19 -4.11 -6.75
C ALA A 296 4.70 -4.09 -7.03
N ARG A 297 5.18 -4.81 -8.06
CA ARG A 297 6.61 -4.79 -8.44
C ARG A 297 7.07 -3.41 -8.87
N ILE A 298 6.28 -2.72 -9.69
CA ILE A 298 6.57 -1.33 -10.11
C ILE A 298 6.57 -0.41 -8.90
N SER A 299 5.55 -0.54 -8.06
CA SER A 299 5.37 0.27 -6.87
C SER A 299 6.50 0.10 -5.85
N VAL A 300 7.00 -1.11 -5.61
CA VAL A 300 8.14 -1.33 -4.70
C VAL A 300 9.39 -0.58 -5.18
N GLY A 301 9.68 -0.57 -6.49
CA GLY A 301 10.75 0.23 -7.07
C GLY A 301 10.54 1.73 -6.87
N LEU A 302 9.31 2.20 -7.12
CA LEU A 302 8.92 3.60 -6.92
C LEU A 302 9.06 4.02 -5.45
N HIS A 303 8.63 3.19 -4.51
CA HIS A 303 8.72 3.48 -3.09
C HIS A 303 10.17 3.50 -2.58
N ALA A 304 11.05 2.65 -3.12
CA ALA A 304 12.47 2.74 -2.85
C ALA A 304 13.04 4.10 -3.29
N THR A 305 12.63 4.58 -4.48
CA THR A 305 12.97 5.91 -4.98
C THR A 305 12.39 7.03 -4.11
N SER A 306 11.16 6.88 -3.62
CA SER A 306 10.52 7.84 -2.68
C SER A 306 11.34 7.99 -1.40
N ILE A 307 11.71 6.88 -0.77
CA ILE A 307 12.51 6.86 0.46
C ILE A 307 13.90 7.47 0.21
N SER A 308 14.55 7.13 -0.90
CA SER A 308 15.85 7.69 -1.28
C SER A 308 15.76 9.21 -1.51
N THR A 309 14.69 9.68 -2.16
CA THR A 309 14.43 11.10 -2.38
C THR A 309 14.26 11.86 -1.06
N ALA A 310 13.45 11.34 -0.15
CA ALA A 310 13.26 11.93 1.18
C ALA A 310 14.58 11.97 1.97
N ALA A 311 15.37 10.91 1.93
CA ALA A 311 16.68 10.84 2.57
C ALA A 311 17.65 11.86 1.98
N TYR A 312 17.68 12.03 0.65
CA TYR A 312 18.47 13.05 -0.03
C TYR A 312 18.11 14.47 0.45
N TYR A 313 16.82 14.82 0.49
CA TYR A 313 16.41 16.17 0.94
C TYR A 313 16.72 16.39 2.42
N ALA A 314 16.59 15.39 3.27
CA ALA A 314 16.98 15.46 4.67
C ALA A 314 18.49 15.68 4.82
N ALA A 315 19.32 14.93 4.07
CA ALA A 315 20.77 15.10 4.03
C ALA A 315 21.16 16.50 3.51
N LEU A 316 20.53 16.94 2.42
CA LEU A 316 20.78 18.26 1.84
C LEU A 316 20.48 19.39 2.84
N GLN A 317 19.35 19.30 3.56
CA GLN A 317 19.01 20.28 4.61
C GLN A 317 20.05 20.24 5.73
N TYR A 318 20.36 19.07 6.27
CA TYR A 318 21.34 18.92 7.33
C TYR A 318 22.71 19.49 6.96
N THR A 319 23.18 19.24 5.72
CA THR A 319 24.48 19.75 5.27
C THR A 319 24.56 21.26 5.11
N ARG A 320 23.42 21.93 4.93
CA ARG A 320 23.31 23.40 4.89
C ARG A 320 23.28 24.04 6.29
N GLU A 321 22.79 23.31 7.27
CA GLU A 321 22.63 23.81 8.65
C GLU A 321 23.81 23.43 9.55
N ARG A 322 24.38 22.24 9.37
CA ARG A 322 25.47 21.73 10.18
C ARG A 322 26.79 22.40 9.81
N SER A 323 27.34 23.23 10.72
CA SER A 323 28.68 23.78 10.57
C SER A 323 29.73 22.87 11.21
N GLN A 324 30.82 22.63 10.51
CA GLN A 324 32.00 21.92 11.00
C GLN A 324 33.21 22.19 10.12
N GLY A 325 34.36 22.46 10.77
CA GLY A 325 35.62 22.72 10.08
C GLY A 325 35.63 24.06 9.33
N ARG A 326 36.65 24.22 8.52
CA ARG A 326 36.93 25.44 7.72
C ARG A 326 37.34 25.02 6.32
N PRO A 327 37.36 25.91 5.32
CA PRO A 327 37.96 25.60 4.01
C PRO A 327 39.37 25.06 4.18
N ILE A 328 39.79 24.11 3.34
CA ILE A 328 41.11 23.47 3.43
C ILE A 328 42.27 24.47 3.31
N THR A 329 42.00 25.60 2.68
CA THR A 329 42.95 26.72 2.52
C THR A 329 42.99 27.67 3.74
N GLU A 330 41.99 27.60 4.65
CA GLU A 330 41.94 28.48 5.83
C GLU A 330 42.67 27.82 7.00
N LYS A 331 43.71 28.45 7.48
CA LYS A 331 44.55 27.97 8.59
C LYS A 331 44.35 28.73 9.89
N ASN A 332 43.60 29.84 9.85
CA ASN A 332 43.33 30.63 11.08
C ASN A 332 42.22 29.95 11.91
N PRO A 333 42.53 29.45 13.13
CA PRO A 333 41.56 28.82 14.02
C PRO A 333 40.48 29.77 14.57
N GLU A 334 40.69 31.08 14.49
CA GLU A 334 39.72 32.10 14.95
C GLU A 334 38.58 32.33 13.96
N LYS A 335 38.75 31.91 12.68
CA LYS A 335 37.69 32.03 11.69
C LYS A 335 36.52 31.10 12.04
N PRO A 336 35.27 31.49 11.76
CA PRO A 336 34.11 30.65 12.04
C PRO A 336 34.14 29.37 11.23
N GLN A 337 33.49 28.33 11.79
CA GLN A 337 33.20 27.09 11.02
C GLN A 337 32.22 27.38 9.89
N ILE A 338 32.27 26.58 8.86
CA ILE A 338 31.37 26.67 7.68
C ILE A 338 30.39 25.51 7.63
N PRO A 339 29.20 25.69 7.01
CA PRO A 339 28.28 24.59 6.71
C PRO A 339 29.00 23.48 5.93
N ILE A 340 28.75 22.23 6.32
CA ILE A 340 29.49 21.09 5.74
C ILE A 340 29.25 20.90 4.23
N ILE A 341 28.18 21.44 3.68
CA ILE A 341 27.94 21.46 2.22
C ILE A 341 29.06 22.19 1.46
N ASN A 342 29.85 23.03 2.11
CA ASN A 342 30.96 23.75 1.49
C ASN A 342 32.24 22.90 1.37
N HIS A 343 32.27 21.69 1.96
CA HIS A 343 33.36 20.75 1.78
C HIS A 343 33.18 19.94 0.48
N ALA A 344 34.23 19.74 -0.27
CA ALA A 344 34.19 19.15 -1.62
C ALA A 344 33.67 17.71 -1.62
N ASP A 345 34.09 16.89 -0.64
CA ASP A 345 33.67 15.49 -0.50
C ASP A 345 32.18 15.36 -0.14
N VAL A 346 31.65 16.25 0.72
CA VAL A 346 30.22 16.31 1.03
C VAL A 346 29.41 16.67 -0.21
N ARG A 347 29.85 17.66 -0.99
CA ARG A 347 29.22 17.98 -2.29
C ARG A 347 29.23 16.80 -3.26
N ARG A 348 30.36 16.08 -3.35
CA ARG A 348 30.48 14.89 -4.18
C ARG A 348 29.48 13.81 -3.76
N MET A 349 29.33 13.54 -2.45
CA MET A 349 28.35 12.58 -1.96
C MET A 349 26.91 12.98 -2.30
N LEU A 350 26.55 14.25 -2.14
CA LEU A 350 25.22 14.77 -2.48
C LEU A 350 24.94 14.68 -3.99
N LEU A 351 25.93 14.97 -4.84
CA LEU A 351 25.81 14.83 -6.30
C LEU A 351 25.63 13.36 -6.73
N PHE A 352 26.30 12.45 -6.04
CA PHE A 352 26.14 11.01 -6.31
C PHE A 352 24.76 10.48 -5.89
N GLN A 353 24.18 11.01 -4.82
CA GLN A 353 22.83 10.63 -4.36
C GLN A 353 21.73 11.15 -5.28
N LYS A 354 21.94 12.30 -5.90
CA LYS A 354 21.00 12.95 -6.81
C LYS A 354 20.96 12.28 -8.17
#